data_d8f6265b7caed84a96cd978bf078aa6f
#
_entry.id   d8f6265b7caed84a96cd978bf078aa6f
#
_cell.length_a   1.000
_cell.length_b   1.000
_cell.length_c   1.000
_cell.angle_alpha   90.00
_cell.angle_beta   90.00
_cell.angle_gamma   90.00
#
_symmetry.space_group_name_H-M   'P 1'
#
loop_
_entity.id
_entity.type
_entity.pdbx_description
1 polymer ?
#
loop_
_entity_poly.entity_id
_entity_poly.type
_entity_poly.pdbx_seq_one_letter_code
_entity_poly.pdbx_strand_id
1 'polypeptide(L)'
;MKRNALLLLGVLALMHTTAQNVSLLTIDEMNERIQRGKDTTFVIHFWATWCKPCIKELPFIEKLNAEHKVEKIKVMLVSVDYVSNLHKTVEPFVKKRKLLTDVFILNEKDQQTYIDRIDKQWSGTIPATLFVRGDRRRFAEREFTYEELVNEYKSFQ
;
A
#
# COMPACT_ATOMS: atom_id res chain seq x y z
N MET A 1 56.56 4.06 -30.88
CA MET A 1 55.19 4.61 -30.85
C MET A 1 54.23 3.51 -30.35
N LYS A 2 53.90 3.52 -29.06
CA LYS A 2 52.99 2.51 -28.43
C LYS A 2 51.59 3.15 -28.29
N ARG A 3 50.62 2.65 -29.05
CA ARG A 3 49.23 3.08 -29.01
C ARG A 3 48.53 2.33 -27.88
N ASN A 4 48.27 3.02 -26.79
CA ASN A 4 47.41 2.52 -25.71
C ASN A 4 45.94 2.60 -26.15
N ALA A 5 45.33 1.45 -26.39
CA ALA A 5 43.88 1.35 -26.57
C ALA A 5 43.21 1.25 -25.18
N LEU A 6 42.58 2.34 -24.74
CA LEU A 6 41.71 2.33 -23.57
C LEU A 6 40.37 1.63 -23.93
N LEU A 7 40.18 0.43 -23.43
CA LEU A 7 38.90 -0.28 -23.44
C LEU A 7 38.00 0.33 -22.36
N LEU A 8 37.06 1.17 -22.76
CA LEU A 8 35.94 1.63 -21.93
C LEU A 8 34.94 0.46 -21.79
N LEU A 9 35.00 -0.27 -20.67
CA LEU A 9 33.94 -1.18 -20.27
C LEU A 9 32.77 -0.35 -19.77
N GLY A 10 31.75 -0.18 -20.62
CA GLY A 10 30.46 0.36 -20.21
C GLY A 10 29.71 -0.65 -19.33
N VAL A 11 29.66 -0.37 -18.04
CA VAL A 11 28.79 -1.12 -17.12
C VAL A 11 27.35 -0.74 -17.41
N LEU A 12 26.65 -1.59 -18.19
CA LEU A 12 25.21 -1.46 -18.42
C LEU A 12 24.50 -1.92 -17.14
N ALA A 13 24.15 -0.98 -16.29
CA ALA A 13 23.33 -1.24 -15.11
C ALA A 13 21.94 -1.69 -15.59
N LEU A 14 21.69 -2.99 -15.56
CA LEU A 14 20.37 -3.58 -15.77
C LEU A 14 19.45 -3.09 -14.62
N MET A 15 18.68 -2.04 -14.89
CA MET A 15 17.60 -1.64 -14.02
C MET A 15 16.53 -2.74 -14.06
N HIS A 16 16.57 -3.62 -13.06
CA HIS A 16 15.49 -4.57 -12.83
C HIS A 16 14.27 -3.79 -12.37
N THR A 17 13.38 -3.46 -13.29
CA THR A 17 12.03 -3.03 -12.96
C THR A 17 11.29 -4.25 -12.43
N THR A 18 11.28 -4.45 -11.12
CA THR A 18 10.40 -5.43 -10.50
C THR A 18 8.96 -4.99 -10.78
N ALA A 19 8.28 -5.76 -11.63
CA ALA A 19 6.86 -5.54 -11.83
C ALA A 19 6.16 -5.71 -10.47
N GLN A 20 5.41 -4.69 -10.05
CA GLN A 20 4.62 -4.75 -8.83
C GLN A 20 3.55 -5.83 -8.99
N ASN A 21 3.69 -6.94 -8.28
CA ASN A 21 2.69 -7.99 -8.26
C ASN A 21 1.61 -7.68 -7.23
N VAL A 22 0.36 -7.74 -7.64
CA VAL A 22 -0.78 -7.68 -6.71
C VAL A 22 -0.96 -9.06 -6.11
N SER A 23 -1.00 -9.15 -4.78
CA SER A 23 -1.18 -10.40 -4.06
C SER A 23 -2.54 -10.44 -3.36
N LEU A 24 -3.03 -11.64 -3.09
CA LEU A 24 -4.19 -11.83 -2.22
C LEU A 24 -3.76 -11.65 -0.77
N LEU A 25 -4.66 -11.12 0.05
CA LEU A 25 -4.42 -10.89 1.48
C LEU A 25 -5.69 -11.19 2.27
N THR A 26 -5.62 -12.12 3.20
CA THR A 26 -6.67 -12.33 4.20
C THR A 26 -6.47 -11.38 5.38
N ILE A 27 -7.52 -11.19 6.18
CA ILE A 27 -7.40 -10.41 7.43
C ILE A 27 -6.46 -11.08 8.42
N ASP A 28 -6.45 -12.41 8.46
CA ASP A 28 -5.54 -13.14 9.34
C ASP A 28 -4.08 -12.89 8.95
N GLU A 29 -3.73 -12.96 7.67
CA GLU A 29 -2.39 -12.63 7.17
C GLU A 29 -2.03 -11.14 7.41
N MET A 30 -2.99 -10.24 7.26
CA MET A 30 -2.80 -8.82 7.56
C MET A 30 -2.46 -8.63 9.05
N ASN A 31 -3.24 -9.24 9.94
CA ASN A 31 -3.03 -9.16 11.38
C ASN A 31 -1.70 -9.82 11.80
N GLU A 32 -1.30 -10.94 11.20
CA GLU A 32 0.00 -11.55 11.43
C GLU A 32 1.16 -10.62 11.03
N ARG A 33 1.05 -9.91 9.90
CA ARG A 33 2.06 -8.92 9.48
C ARG A 33 2.19 -7.80 10.50
N ILE A 34 1.06 -7.27 10.98
CA ILE A 34 1.02 -6.24 12.03
C ILE A 34 1.68 -6.76 13.32
N GLN A 35 1.34 -7.96 13.76
CA GLN A 35 1.87 -8.56 14.99
C GLN A 35 3.39 -8.81 14.92
N ARG A 36 3.90 -9.22 13.76
CA ARG A 36 5.35 -9.38 13.55
C ARG A 36 6.12 -8.06 13.52
N GLY A 37 5.46 -6.97 13.14
CA GLY A 37 6.05 -5.64 13.01
C GLY A 37 5.63 -4.66 14.13
N LYS A 38 5.59 -5.08 15.40
CA LYS A 38 5.08 -4.27 16.53
C LYS A 38 5.74 -2.89 16.71
N ASP A 39 6.98 -2.72 16.30
CA ASP A 39 7.72 -1.46 16.36
C ASP A 39 7.64 -0.66 15.04
N THR A 40 6.85 -1.13 14.09
CA THR A 40 6.61 -0.51 12.79
C THR A 40 5.23 0.12 12.76
N THR A 41 5.13 1.33 12.22
CA THR A 41 3.82 1.95 11.96
C THR A 41 3.28 1.41 10.63
N PHE A 42 2.18 0.68 10.70
CA PHE A 42 1.43 0.26 9.52
C PHE A 42 0.43 1.34 9.13
N VAL A 43 0.41 1.69 7.85
CA VAL A 43 -0.60 2.53 7.21
C VAL A 43 -1.27 1.68 6.14
N ILE A 44 -2.48 1.21 6.42
CA ILE A 44 -3.23 0.30 5.57
C ILE A 44 -4.40 1.06 4.98
N HIS A 45 -4.31 1.32 3.67
CA HIS A 45 -5.31 2.11 2.95
C HIS A 45 -6.24 1.20 2.15
N PHE A 46 -7.53 1.22 2.49
CA PHE A 46 -8.58 0.48 1.80
C PHE A 46 -9.16 1.30 0.66
N TRP A 47 -9.15 0.72 -0.54
CA TRP A 47 -9.50 1.40 -1.78
C TRP A 47 -10.11 0.44 -2.81
N ALA A 48 -10.55 0.95 -3.95
CA ALA A 48 -10.94 0.13 -5.10
C ALA A 48 -10.70 0.87 -6.42
N THR A 49 -10.60 0.11 -7.51
CA THR A 49 -10.35 0.66 -8.85
C THR A 49 -11.50 1.52 -9.39
N TRP A 50 -12.70 1.34 -8.88
CA TRP A 50 -13.91 2.12 -9.21
C TRP A 50 -14.15 3.30 -8.25
N CYS A 51 -13.41 3.42 -7.17
CA CYS A 51 -13.55 4.46 -6.16
C CYS A 51 -12.81 5.74 -6.58
N LYS A 52 -13.52 6.71 -7.13
CA LYS A 52 -12.93 7.97 -7.60
C LYS A 52 -12.18 8.75 -6.50
N PRO A 53 -12.73 8.96 -5.28
CA PRO A 53 -12.01 9.64 -4.21
C PRO A 53 -10.76 8.87 -3.78
N CYS A 54 -10.82 7.53 -3.68
CA CYS A 54 -9.64 6.72 -3.38
C CYS A 54 -8.52 6.93 -4.39
N ILE A 55 -8.87 6.95 -5.69
CA ILE A 55 -7.89 7.13 -6.78
C ILE A 55 -7.19 8.50 -6.70
N LYS A 56 -7.86 9.54 -6.23
CA LYS A 56 -7.27 10.87 -6.01
C LYS A 56 -6.26 10.86 -4.86
N GLU A 57 -6.47 10.02 -3.87
CA GLU A 57 -5.64 9.92 -2.68
C GLU A 57 -4.40 9.03 -2.88
N LEU A 58 -4.43 8.05 -3.81
CA LEU A 58 -3.29 7.16 -4.08
C LEU A 58 -1.93 7.89 -4.24
N PRO A 59 -1.81 9.03 -4.94
CA PRO A 59 -0.55 9.76 -5.01
C PRO A 59 -0.02 10.22 -3.65
N PHE A 60 -0.89 10.51 -2.68
CA PHE A 60 -0.50 10.91 -1.33
C PHE A 60 0.03 9.71 -0.53
N ILE A 61 -0.61 8.54 -0.69
CA ILE A 61 -0.16 7.28 -0.10
C ILE A 61 1.20 6.86 -0.66
N GLU A 62 1.39 6.92 -1.99
CA GLU A 62 2.67 6.66 -2.65
C GLU A 62 3.77 7.62 -2.15
N LYS A 63 3.45 8.91 -2.03
CA LYS A 63 4.38 9.92 -1.53
C LYS A 63 4.76 9.66 -0.08
N LEU A 64 3.79 9.34 0.79
CA LEU A 64 4.08 8.96 2.18
C LEU A 64 5.05 7.77 2.24
N ASN A 65 4.78 6.72 1.46
CA ASN A 65 5.63 5.55 1.40
C ASN A 65 7.06 5.88 0.93
N ALA A 66 7.20 6.73 -0.09
CA ALA A 66 8.48 7.11 -0.66
C ALA A 66 9.32 8.00 0.28
N GLU A 67 8.70 9.02 0.89
CA GLU A 67 9.41 9.99 1.74
C GLU A 67 9.84 9.42 3.10
N HIS A 68 9.09 8.43 3.62
CA HIS A 68 9.36 7.81 4.93
C HIS A 68 9.98 6.41 4.83
N LYS A 69 10.49 6.03 3.66
CA LYS A 69 11.01 4.68 3.37
C LYS A 69 12.13 4.21 4.32
N VAL A 70 12.90 5.13 4.88
CA VAL A 70 13.99 4.82 5.84
C VAL A 70 13.52 4.74 7.29
N GLU A 71 12.27 5.06 7.55
CA GLU A 71 11.65 5.00 8.86
C GLU A 71 11.00 3.64 9.09
N LYS A 72 10.59 3.36 10.33
CA LYS A 72 9.84 2.14 10.66
C LYS A 72 8.36 2.30 10.26
N ILE A 73 8.12 2.37 8.95
CA ILE A 73 6.79 2.44 8.34
C ILE A 73 6.58 1.28 7.38
N LYS A 74 5.35 0.79 7.29
CA LYS A 74 4.89 -0.13 6.26
C LYS A 74 3.57 0.36 5.71
N VAL A 75 3.58 0.83 4.48
CA VAL A 75 2.38 1.25 3.76
C VAL A 75 1.84 0.09 2.93
N MET A 76 0.54 -0.15 2.99
CA MET A 76 -0.15 -1.21 2.25
C MET A 76 -1.40 -0.63 1.58
N LEU A 77 -1.55 -0.87 0.29
CA LEU A 77 -2.76 -0.59 -0.46
C LEU A 77 -3.60 -1.88 -0.54
N VAL A 78 -4.72 -1.92 0.16
CA VAL A 78 -5.61 -3.09 0.21
C VAL A 78 -6.87 -2.80 -0.58
N SER A 79 -6.97 -3.38 -1.77
CA SER A 79 -8.14 -3.24 -2.62
C SER A 79 -9.29 -4.11 -2.12
N VAL A 80 -10.49 -3.53 -2.09
CA VAL A 80 -11.76 -4.23 -1.85
C VAL A 80 -12.47 -4.60 -3.16
N ASP A 81 -11.78 -4.54 -4.30
CA ASP A 81 -12.28 -5.14 -5.54
C ASP A 81 -12.49 -6.65 -5.36
N TYR A 82 -13.42 -7.24 -6.10
CA TYR A 82 -13.59 -8.69 -6.10
C TYR A 82 -12.32 -9.40 -6.57
N VAL A 83 -11.97 -10.52 -5.93
CA VAL A 83 -10.78 -11.34 -6.31
C VAL A 83 -10.81 -11.74 -7.78
N SER A 84 -12.01 -11.99 -8.36
CA SER A 84 -12.17 -12.27 -9.80
C SER A 84 -11.70 -11.14 -10.72
N ASN A 85 -11.53 -9.93 -10.19
CA ASN A 85 -11.05 -8.75 -10.92
C ASN A 85 -9.53 -8.58 -10.87
N LEU A 86 -8.81 -9.45 -10.14
CA LEU A 86 -7.36 -9.35 -9.96
C LEU A 86 -6.64 -9.09 -11.28
N HIS A 87 -6.70 -10.04 -12.21
CA HIS A 87 -5.96 -9.96 -13.48
C HIS A 87 -6.62 -9.05 -14.53
N LYS A 88 -7.95 -8.87 -14.47
CA LYS A 88 -8.69 -8.09 -15.46
C LYS A 88 -8.71 -6.59 -15.21
N THR A 89 -8.64 -6.19 -13.96
CA THR A 89 -8.86 -4.79 -13.57
C THR A 89 -7.75 -4.27 -12.65
N VAL A 90 -7.46 -4.95 -11.54
CA VAL A 90 -6.57 -4.40 -10.51
C VAL A 90 -5.11 -4.38 -10.95
N GLU A 91 -4.56 -5.49 -11.44
CA GLU A 91 -3.18 -5.51 -11.96
C GLU A 91 -2.95 -4.53 -13.12
N PRO A 92 -3.81 -4.46 -14.15
CA PRO A 92 -3.69 -3.44 -15.20
C PRO A 92 -3.77 -2.01 -14.66
N PHE A 93 -4.61 -1.74 -13.67
CA PHE A 93 -4.71 -0.44 -13.02
C PHE A 93 -3.41 -0.09 -12.29
N VAL A 94 -2.90 -0.99 -11.45
CA VAL A 94 -1.64 -0.82 -10.70
C VAL A 94 -0.48 -0.53 -11.65
N LYS A 95 -0.37 -1.32 -12.73
CA LYS A 95 0.66 -1.13 -13.76
C LYS A 95 0.53 0.20 -14.49
N LYS A 96 -0.68 0.57 -14.91
CA LYS A 96 -0.97 1.85 -15.60
C LYS A 96 -0.65 3.06 -14.71
N ARG A 97 -0.97 2.98 -13.42
CA ARG A 97 -0.71 4.03 -12.43
C ARG A 97 0.71 4.03 -11.90
N LYS A 98 1.50 3.00 -12.20
CA LYS A 98 2.89 2.81 -11.74
C LYS A 98 2.97 2.89 -10.21
N LEU A 99 2.03 2.26 -9.51
CA LEU A 99 2.05 2.20 -8.05
C LEU A 99 3.27 1.40 -7.60
N LEU A 100 3.99 1.89 -6.60
CA LEU A 100 5.22 1.29 -6.05
C LEU A 100 5.00 0.75 -4.63
N THR A 101 3.93 1.19 -3.97
CA THR A 101 3.50 0.68 -2.66
C THR A 101 2.95 -0.73 -2.82
N ASP A 102 3.17 -1.62 -1.85
CA ASP A 102 2.64 -2.98 -1.86
C ASP A 102 1.12 -2.97 -2.01
N VAL A 103 0.63 -3.65 -3.05
CA VAL A 103 -0.80 -3.73 -3.37
C VAL A 103 -1.31 -5.14 -3.14
N PHE A 104 -2.43 -5.22 -2.46
CA PHE A 104 -3.15 -6.46 -2.16
C PHE A 104 -4.61 -6.35 -2.59
N ILE A 105 -5.26 -7.49 -2.87
CA ILE A 105 -6.71 -7.62 -2.89
C ILE A 105 -7.13 -8.37 -1.64
N LEU A 106 -8.12 -7.83 -0.94
CA LEU A 106 -8.71 -8.47 0.22
C LEU A 106 -9.43 -9.76 -0.20
N ASN A 107 -8.93 -10.90 0.30
CA ASN A 107 -9.43 -12.22 -0.04
C ASN A 107 -10.34 -12.75 1.09
N GLU A 108 -11.49 -12.12 1.24
CA GLU A 108 -12.52 -12.52 2.20
C GLU A 108 -13.84 -12.79 1.48
N LYS A 109 -14.59 -13.77 1.97
CA LYS A 109 -15.82 -14.23 1.31
C LYS A 109 -17.02 -13.33 1.59
N ASP A 110 -17.07 -12.79 2.79
CA ASP A 110 -18.21 -12.01 3.28
C ASP A 110 -17.77 -10.60 3.70
N GLN A 111 -18.42 -9.60 3.09
CA GLN A 111 -18.07 -8.20 3.29
C GLN A 111 -18.31 -7.75 4.73
N GLN A 112 -19.45 -8.10 5.31
CA GLN A 112 -19.76 -7.68 6.69
C GLN A 112 -18.75 -8.27 7.67
N THR A 113 -18.39 -9.54 7.49
CA THR A 113 -17.41 -10.21 8.36
C THR A 113 -16.06 -9.51 8.33
N TYR A 114 -15.56 -9.10 7.16
CA TYR A 114 -14.25 -8.45 7.12
C TYR A 114 -14.29 -7.01 7.64
N ILE A 115 -15.38 -6.29 7.41
CA ILE A 115 -15.58 -4.93 7.92
C ILE A 115 -15.47 -4.94 9.45
N ASP A 116 -16.27 -5.75 10.13
CA ASP A 116 -16.28 -5.86 11.60
C ASP A 116 -14.95 -6.32 12.20
N ARG A 117 -14.18 -7.14 11.45
CA ARG A 117 -12.86 -7.61 11.87
C ARG A 117 -11.77 -6.56 11.71
N ILE A 118 -11.91 -5.65 10.74
CA ILE A 118 -10.98 -4.54 10.53
C ILE A 118 -11.26 -3.45 11.55
N ASP A 119 -12.49 -2.95 11.61
CA ASP A 119 -12.91 -1.99 12.63
C ASP A 119 -14.44 -2.02 12.79
N LYS A 120 -14.92 -2.13 14.03
CA LYS A 120 -16.36 -2.18 14.31
C LYS A 120 -17.12 -0.90 13.97
N GLN A 121 -16.41 0.22 13.81
CA GLN A 121 -17.00 1.51 13.43
C GLN A 121 -17.00 1.73 11.93
N TRP A 122 -16.37 0.84 11.16
CA TRP A 122 -16.34 0.97 9.70
C TRP A 122 -17.72 0.69 9.11
N SER A 123 -18.27 1.65 8.37
CA SER A 123 -19.54 1.48 7.64
C SER A 123 -19.39 0.67 6.34
N GLY A 124 -18.14 0.37 5.93
CA GLY A 124 -17.81 -0.23 4.64
C GLY A 124 -17.54 0.81 3.55
N THR A 125 -17.62 2.10 3.85
CA THR A 125 -17.30 3.16 2.89
C THR A 125 -15.80 3.28 2.70
N ILE A 126 -15.38 3.59 1.47
CA ILE A 126 -13.99 3.86 1.07
C ILE A 126 -13.87 5.25 0.42
N PRO A 127 -12.73 5.94 0.55
CA PRO A 127 -11.48 5.49 1.16
C PRO A 127 -11.56 5.37 2.68
N ALA A 128 -10.81 4.41 3.21
CA ALA A 128 -10.63 4.25 4.64
C ALA A 128 -9.18 3.88 4.93
N THR A 129 -8.63 4.34 6.04
CA THR A 129 -7.24 4.09 6.41
C THR A 129 -7.13 3.64 7.85
N LEU A 130 -6.39 2.55 8.06
CA LEU A 130 -6.05 2.00 9.35
C LEU A 130 -4.58 2.30 9.67
N PHE A 131 -4.35 2.98 10.79
CA PHE A 131 -3.03 3.22 11.37
C PHE A 131 -2.83 2.31 12.57
N VAL A 132 -1.72 1.56 12.60
CA VAL A 132 -1.40 0.63 13.70
C VAL A 132 0.07 0.70 14.04
N ARG A 133 0.41 0.75 15.35
CA ARG A 133 1.76 0.53 15.88
C ARG A 133 1.69 -0.11 17.25
N GLY A 134 2.16 -1.34 17.36
CA GLY A 134 1.99 -2.14 18.58
C GLY A 134 0.51 -2.30 18.91
N ASP A 135 0.11 -1.86 20.11
CA ASP A 135 -1.28 -1.94 20.57
C ASP A 135 -2.10 -0.67 20.24
N ARG A 136 -1.45 0.36 19.69
CA ARG A 136 -2.12 1.58 19.27
C ARG A 136 -2.75 1.38 17.90
N ARG A 137 -4.03 1.76 17.78
CA ARG A 137 -4.82 1.58 16.56
C ARG A 137 -5.71 2.80 16.36
N ARG A 138 -5.82 3.28 15.13
CA ARG A 138 -6.80 4.30 14.71
C ARG A 138 -7.31 3.95 13.33
N PHE A 139 -8.62 3.97 13.19
CA PHE A 139 -9.31 3.81 11.92
C PHE A 139 -9.92 5.15 11.51
N ALA A 140 -9.82 5.50 10.23
CA ALA A 140 -10.39 6.72 9.67
C ALA A 140 -11.09 6.41 8.35
N GLU A 141 -12.40 6.61 8.34
CA GLU A 141 -13.28 6.44 7.17
C GLU A 141 -13.50 7.81 6.52
N ARG A 142 -12.47 8.32 5.85
CA ARG A 142 -12.50 9.60 5.16
C ARG A 142 -11.35 9.76 4.18
N GLU A 143 -11.46 10.75 3.28
CA GLU A 143 -10.34 11.22 2.48
C GLU A 143 -9.34 12.00 3.35
N PHE A 144 -8.06 11.92 3.00
CA PHE A 144 -6.99 12.74 3.57
C PHE A 144 -6.36 13.65 2.51
N THR A 145 -6.01 14.86 2.90
CA THR A 145 -4.95 15.61 2.24
C THR A 145 -3.60 14.98 2.59
N TYR A 146 -2.55 15.29 1.82
CA TYR A 146 -1.22 14.77 2.15
C TYR A 146 -0.74 15.21 3.54
N GLU A 147 -0.98 16.48 3.90
CA GLU A 147 -0.60 17.01 5.20
C GLU A 147 -1.30 16.29 6.36
N GLU A 148 -2.62 16.08 6.26
CA GLU A 148 -3.38 15.33 7.25
C GLU A 148 -2.88 13.89 7.39
N LEU A 149 -2.60 13.22 6.25
CA LEU A 149 -2.07 11.85 6.25
C LEU A 149 -0.72 11.74 6.97
N VAL A 150 0.18 12.70 6.72
CA VAL A 150 1.49 12.78 7.39
C VAL A 150 1.33 13.06 8.89
N ASN A 151 0.42 13.97 9.27
CA ASN A 151 0.16 14.29 10.65
C ASN A 151 -0.40 13.08 11.41
N GLU A 152 -1.33 12.33 10.80
CA GLU A 152 -1.84 11.08 11.38
C GLU A 152 -0.72 10.05 11.55
N TYR A 153 0.09 9.82 10.53
CA TYR A 153 1.25 8.92 10.60
C TYR A 153 2.21 9.31 11.73
N LYS A 154 2.60 10.58 11.79
CA LYS A 154 3.53 11.09 12.83
C LYS A 154 2.97 10.94 14.25
N SER A 155 1.67 11.00 14.43
CA SER A 155 1.03 10.76 15.73
C SER A 155 1.23 9.33 16.25
N PHE A 156 1.63 8.39 15.37
CA PHE A 156 1.92 6.99 15.68
C PHE A 156 3.43 6.67 15.85
N GLN A 157 4.30 7.63 15.65
CA GLN A 157 5.72 7.48 15.95
C GLN A 157 6.01 7.67 17.44
#